data_938de246d3ea8784e132cc47f1292ca6
#
_entry.id   938de246d3ea8784e132cc47f1292ca6
#
_cell.length_a   1.000
_cell.length_b   1.000
_cell.length_c   1.000
_cell.angle_alpha   90.00
_cell.angle_beta   90.00
_cell.angle_gamma   90.00
#
_symmetry.space_group_name_H-M   'P 1'
#
loop_
_entity.id
_entity.type
_entity.pdbx_description
1 polymer ?
#
loop_
_entity_poly.entity_id
_entity_poly.type
_entity_poly.pdbx_seq_one_letter_code
_entity_poly.pdbx_strand_id
1 'polypeptide(L)'
;IRNLRRTNRSQTEKLNKYRGAINTLREQLEDLNLFNAKLLYVNKLLQNKSLNESQKKSVIKALDEANSLSETKALYKSLTESLSSSKKGTINESVRYGSSSRTTTSASSRNLQESSDLGRWQKLAGLKK
;
A
#
# COMPACT_ATOMS: atom_id res chain seq x y z
N ILE A 1 -62.92 -25.54 14.86
CA ILE A 1 -62.49 -24.15 14.61
C ILE A 1 -61.51 -23.65 15.68
N ARG A 2 -61.76 -23.85 16.98
CA ARG A 2 -60.86 -23.38 18.07
C ARG A 2 -59.46 -24.06 17.99
N ASN A 3 -59.39 -25.33 17.72
CA ASN A 3 -58.13 -26.05 17.66
C ASN A 3 -57.29 -25.59 16.42
N LEU A 4 -57.92 -25.32 15.29
CA LEU A 4 -57.29 -24.81 14.09
C LEU A 4 -56.65 -23.43 14.31
N ARG A 5 -57.37 -22.55 15.02
CA ARG A 5 -56.83 -21.23 15.41
C ARG A 5 -55.63 -21.31 16.36
N ARG A 6 -55.67 -22.23 17.33
CA ARG A 6 -54.52 -22.49 18.21
C ARG A 6 -53.31 -22.99 17.44
N THR A 7 -53.50 -23.96 16.54
CA THR A 7 -52.44 -24.50 15.72
C THR A 7 -51.85 -23.43 14.81
N ASN A 8 -52.68 -22.63 14.14
CA ASN A 8 -52.20 -21.53 13.29
C ASN A 8 -51.39 -20.50 14.08
N ARG A 9 -51.87 -20.10 15.28
CA ARG A 9 -51.12 -19.16 16.13
C ARG A 9 -49.76 -19.73 16.54
N SER A 10 -49.71 -20.99 16.99
CA SER A 10 -48.50 -21.66 17.35
C SER A 10 -47.51 -21.79 16.15
N GLN A 11 -48.02 -22.06 14.96
CA GLN A 11 -47.19 -22.11 13.74
C GLN A 11 -46.65 -20.74 13.36
N THR A 12 -47.47 -19.68 13.49
CA THR A 12 -47.04 -18.29 13.23
C THR A 12 -45.94 -17.85 14.22
N GLU A 13 -46.09 -18.20 15.49
CA GLU A 13 -45.09 -17.92 16.50
C GLU A 13 -43.76 -18.66 16.22
N LYS A 14 -43.81 -19.92 15.80
CA LYS A 14 -42.64 -20.70 15.38
C LYS A 14 -41.95 -20.10 14.14
N LEU A 15 -42.76 -19.69 13.15
CA LEU A 15 -42.22 -19.04 11.92
C LEU A 15 -41.50 -17.72 12.26
N ASN A 16 -42.08 -16.92 13.17
CA ASN A 16 -41.45 -15.66 13.60
C ASN A 16 -40.14 -15.92 14.36
N LYS A 17 -40.08 -16.94 15.20
CA LYS A 17 -38.83 -17.37 15.86
C LYS A 17 -37.79 -17.82 14.87
N TYR A 18 -38.16 -18.64 13.88
CA TYR A 18 -37.20 -19.09 12.85
C TYR A 18 -36.72 -17.93 11.97
N ARG A 19 -37.58 -16.98 11.60
CA ARG A 19 -37.18 -15.77 10.88
C ARG A 19 -36.18 -14.94 11.69
N GLY A 20 -36.45 -14.77 13.00
CA GLY A 20 -35.51 -14.08 13.88
C GLY A 20 -34.13 -14.79 13.93
N ALA A 21 -34.15 -16.11 14.12
CA ALA A 21 -32.90 -16.89 14.14
C ALA A 21 -32.12 -16.81 12.81
N ILE A 22 -32.82 -16.87 11.67
CA ILE A 22 -32.19 -16.73 10.35
C ILE A 22 -31.57 -15.36 10.16
N ASN A 23 -32.23 -14.28 10.62
CA ASN A 23 -31.67 -12.93 10.53
C ASN A 23 -30.41 -12.82 11.39
N THR A 24 -30.44 -13.30 12.62
CA THR A 24 -29.25 -13.32 13.50
C THR A 24 -28.09 -14.10 12.90
N LEU A 25 -28.37 -15.27 12.32
CA LEU A 25 -27.34 -16.08 11.63
C LEU A 25 -26.77 -15.36 10.41
N ARG A 26 -27.59 -14.62 9.68
CA ARG A 26 -27.15 -13.83 8.53
C ARG A 26 -26.22 -12.70 8.96
N GLU A 27 -26.57 -11.97 10.01
CA GLU A 27 -25.72 -10.93 10.59
C GLU A 27 -24.36 -11.50 11.04
N GLN A 28 -24.38 -12.62 11.76
CA GLN A 28 -23.17 -13.30 12.20
C GLN A 28 -22.28 -13.76 11.02
N LEU A 29 -22.91 -14.20 9.93
CA LEU A 29 -22.18 -14.58 8.70
C LEU A 29 -21.52 -13.37 8.02
N GLU A 30 -22.22 -12.24 7.97
CA GLU A 30 -21.69 -11.00 7.42
C GLU A 30 -20.51 -10.48 8.25
N ASP A 31 -20.63 -10.49 9.57
CA ASP A 31 -19.55 -10.12 10.50
C ASP A 31 -18.33 -11.05 10.36
N LEU A 32 -18.56 -12.35 10.27
CA LEU A 32 -17.49 -13.33 10.08
C LEU A 32 -16.78 -13.16 8.73
N ASN A 33 -17.53 -12.88 7.68
CA ASN A 33 -16.96 -12.59 6.35
C ASN A 33 -16.12 -11.33 6.36
N LEU A 34 -16.60 -10.27 7.03
CA LEU A 34 -15.87 -9.03 7.21
C LEU A 34 -14.56 -9.26 7.97
N PHE A 35 -14.62 -9.99 9.07
CA PHE A 35 -13.46 -10.34 9.89
C PHE A 35 -12.42 -11.14 9.10
N ASN A 36 -12.86 -12.16 8.36
CA ASN A 36 -11.98 -12.97 7.51
C ASN A 36 -11.33 -12.12 6.39
N ALA A 37 -12.07 -11.20 5.79
CA ALA A 37 -11.53 -10.28 4.80
C ALA A 37 -10.47 -9.35 5.38
N LYS A 38 -10.71 -8.78 6.56
CA LYS A 38 -9.74 -7.96 7.29
C LYS A 38 -8.46 -8.74 7.55
N LEU A 39 -8.56 -9.95 8.11
CA LEU A 39 -7.41 -10.81 8.36
C LEU A 39 -6.62 -11.13 7.08
N LEU A 40 -7.31 -11.44 5.99
CA LEU A 40 -6.68 -11.73 4.72
C LEU A 40 -5.87 -10.54 4.19
N TYR A 41 -6.46 -9.34 4.24
CA TYR A 41 -5.80 -8.12 3.75
C TYR A 41 -4.66 -7.67 4.66
N VAL A 42 -4.82 -7.77 5.97
CA VAL A 42 -3.73 -7.53 6.94
C VAL A 42 -2.56 -8.47 6.64
N ASN A 43 -2.82 -9.77 6.50
CA ASN A 43 -1.76 -10.73 6.20
C ASN A 43 -1.03 -10.43 4.89
N LYS A 44 -1.76 -10.07 3.82
CA LYS A 44 -1.16 -9.67 2.54
C LYS A 44 -0.27 -8.43 2.66
N LEU A 45 -0.69 -7.43 3.44
CA LEU A 45 0.11 -6.21 3.64
C LEU A 45 1.32 -6.47 4.53
N LEU A 46 1.18 -7.29 5.59
CA LEU A 46 2.27 -7.62 6.51
C LEU A 46 3.34 -8.54 5.88
N GLN A 47 3.00 -9.33 4.88
CA GLN A 47 3.95 -10.14 4.11
C GLN A 47 4.93 -9.27 3.30
N ASN A 48 4.61 -8.02 3.03
CA ASN A 48 5.56 -7.07 2.45
C ASN A 48 6.67 -6.76 3.47
N LYS A 49 7.84 -7.35 3.25
CA LYS A 49 9.03 -7.23 4.12
C LYS A 49 9.59 -5.81 4.29
N SER A 50 9.07 -4.85 3.55
CA SER A 50 9.55 -3.47 3.52
C SER A 50 8.80 -2.51 4.46
N LEU A 51 7.85 -3.01 5.26
CA LEU A 51 7.08 -2.20 6.19
C LEU A 51 7.77 -2.09 7.55
N ASN A 52 7.90 -0.85 8.01
CA ASN A 52 8.35 -0.55 9.37
C ASN A 52 7.27 -0.94 10.40
N GLU A 53 7.65 -1.17 11.65
CA GLU A 53 6.70 -1.57 12.70
C GLU A 53 5.59 -0.54 12.93
N SER A 54 5.91 0.75 12.85
CA SER A 54 4.91 1.82 12.95
C SER A 54 3.90 1.77 11.81
N GLN A 55 4.36 1.50 10.58
CA GLN A 55 3.50 1.34 9.41
C GLN A 55 2.61 0.10 9.52
N LYS A 56 3.14 -1.01 10.03
CA LYS A 56 2.36 -2.23 10.29
C LYS A 56 1.21 -1.95 11.27
N LYS A 57 1.48 -1.26 12.38
CA LYS A 57 0.46 -0.87 13.36
C LYS A 57 -0.61 0.05 12.75
N SER A 58 -0.21 1.02 11.93
CA SER A 58 -1.14 1.93 11.25
C SER A 58 -2.05 1.19 10.26
N VAL A 59 -1.49 0.24 9.50
CA VAL A 59 -2.24 -0.60 8.56
C VAL A 59 -3.28 -1.46 9.28
N ILE A 60 -2.89 -2.11 10.38
CA ILE A 60 -3.81 -2.93 11.18
C ILE A 60 -4.96 -2.08 11.71
N LYS A 61 -4.62 -0.91 12.27
CA LYS A 61 -5.62 0.00 12.84
C LYS A 61 -6.59 0.51 11.79
N ALA A 62 -6.10 0.93 10.63
CA ALA A 62 -6.94 1.42 9.54
C ALA A 62 -7.89 0.35 8.99
N LEU A 63 -7.44 -0.91 8.88
CA LEU A 63 -8.30 -2.01 8.43
C LEU A 63 -9.29 -2.47 9.52
N ASP A 64 -8.93 -2.31 10.80
CA ASP A 64 -9.82 -2.65 11.91
C ASP A 64 -11.00 -1.67 12.01
N GLU A 65 -10.81 -0.40 11.68
CA GLU A 65 -11.85 0.64 11.66
C GLU A 65 -12.89 0.44 10.54
N ALA A 66 -12.61 -0.35 9.52
CA ALA A 66 -13.55 -0.60 8.42
C ALA A 66 -14.80 -1.36 8.87
N ASN A 67 -15.97 -0.86 8.50
CA ASN A 67 -17.27 -1.43 8.90
C ASN A 67 -17.94 -2.28 7.80
N SER A 68 -17.38 -2.30 6.59
CA SER A 68 -17.93 -3.07 5.48
C SER A 68 -16.85 -3.73 4.63
N LEU A 69 -17.24 -4.78 3.92
CA LEU A 69 -16.35 -5.52 3.01
C LEU A 69 -15.85 -4.65 1.85
N SER A 70 -16.67 -3.76 1.33
CA SER A 70 -16.32 -2.82 0.27
C SER A 70 -15.31 -1.78 0.75
N GLU A 71 -15.49 -1.27 1.95
CA GLU A 71 -14.58 -0.33 2.60
C GLU A 71 -13.23 -0.97 2.90
N THR A 72 -13.23 -2.18 3.45
CA THR A 72 -11.99 -2.96 3.69
C THR A 72 -11.20 -3.16 2.39
N LYS A 73 -11.86 -3.46 1.29
CA LYS A 73 -11.23 -3.62 -0.03
C LYS A 73 -10.69 -2.30 -0.60
N ALA A 74 -11.43 -1.20 -0.42
CA ALA A 74 -10.99 0.14 -0.84
C ALA A 74 -9.76 0.59 -0.04
N LEU A 75 -9.78 0.43 1.28
CA LEU A 75 -8.65 0.72 2.16
C LEU A 75 -7.41 -0.13 1.82
N TYR A 76 -7.59 -1.41 1.53
CA TYR A 76 -6.50 -2.27 1.10
C TYR A 76 -5.83 -1.74 -0.17
N LYS A 77 -6.61 -1.34 -1.19
CA LYS A 77 -6.08 -0.75 -2.43
C LYS A 77 -5.33 0.55 -2.15
N SER A 78 -5.94 1.47 -1.42
CA SER A 78 -5.33 2.75 -1.06
C SER A 78 -4.01 2.57 -0.30
N LEU A 79 -3.96 1.66 0.65
CA LEU A 79 -2.75 1.34 1.41
C LEU A 79 -1.66 0.71 0.53
N THR A 80 -2.02 -0.20 -0.38
CA THR A 80 -1.04 -0.79 -1.31
C THR A 80 -0.48 0.25 -2.28
N GLU A 81 -1.28 1.18 -2.76
CA GLU A 81 -0.85 2.29 -3.64
C GLU A 81 0.06 3.26 -2.89
N SER A 82 -0.30 3.67 -1.67
CA SER A 82 0.52 4.57 -0.86
C SER A 82 1.88 3.95 -0.49
N LEU A 83 1.92 2.67 -0.18
CA LEU A 83 3.15 1.94 0.11
C LEU A 83 4.03 1.72 -1.12
N SER A 84 3.43 1.58 -2.31
CA SER A 84 4.18 1.47 -3.57
C SER A 84 4.73 2.82 -4.03
N SER A 85 4.00 3.91 -3.83
CA SER A 85 4.42 5.26 -4.19
C SER A 85 5.52 5.81 -3.29
N SER A 86 5.53 5.47 -2.01
CA SER A 86 6.60 5.86 -1.09
C SER A 86 7.95 5.23 -1.46
N LYS A 87 7.97 4.08 -2.11
CA LYS A 87 9.20 3.47 -2.66
C LYS A 87 9.72 4.20 -3.91
N LYS A 88 8.86 4.79 -4.72
CA LYS A 88 9.26 5.56 -5.91
C LYS A 88 9.79 6.95 -5.57
N GLY A 89 9.28 7.60 -4.53
CA GLY A 89 9.69 8.94 -4.11
C GLY A 89 11.13 9.01 -3.60
N THR A 90 11.58 8.02 -2.83
CA THR A 90 12.94 7.97 -2.27
C THR A 90 14.01 7.65 -3.31
N ILE A 91 13.69 6.94 -4.39
CA ILE A 91 14.67 6.60 -5.43
C ILE A 91 14.89 7.78 -6.39
N ASN A 92 13.87 8.60 -6.66
CA ASN A 92 14.00 9.72 -7.59
C ASN A 92 14.70 10.95 -6.97
N GLU A 93 14.56 11.19 -5.67
CA GLU A 93 15.26 12.30 -5.03
C GLU A 93 16.76 12.03 -4.86
N SER A 94 17.16 10.81 -4.52
CA SER A 94 18.58 10.46 -4.38
C SER A 94 19.32 10.45 -5.71
N VAL A 95 18.65 10.09 -6.82
CA VAL A 95 19.25 10.13 -8.16
C VAL A 95 19.38 11.56 -8.68
N ARG A 96 18.46 12.46 -8.34
CA ARG A 96 18.56 13.89 -8.75
C ARG A 96 19.64 14.64 -7.97
N TYR A 97 19.81 14.35 -6.68
CA TYR A 97 20.89 14.96 -5.87
C TYR A 97 22.28 14.47 -6.28
N GLY A 98 22.41 13.19 -6.61
CA GLY A 98 23.68 12.64 -7.10
C GLY A 98 24.07 13.07 -8.52
N SER A 99 23.08 13.44 -9.35
CA SER A 99 23.33 13.85 -10.73
C SER A 99 23.82 15.29 -10.84
N SER A 100 23.36 16.21 -9.98
CA SER A 100 23.82 17.60 -10.04
C SER A 100 25.21 17.82 -9.45
N SER A 101 25.64 17.01 -8.46
CA SER A 101 27.01 17.12 -7.95
C SER A 101 28.04 16.46 -8.87
N ARG A 102 27.66 15.52 -9.73
CA ARG A 102 28.57 14.91 -10.72
C ARG A 102 28.84 15.78 -11.93
N THR A 103 27.87 16.63 -12.33
CA THR A 103 28.06 17.55 -13.47
C THR A 103 28.99 18.71 -13.17
N THR A 104 29.05 19.17 -11.91
CA THR A 104 29.96 20.28 -11.53
C THR A 104 31.42 19.82 -11.37
N THR A 105 31.65 18.59 -10.91
CA THR A 105 33.02 18.06 -10.80
C THR A 105 33.60 17.56 -12.11
N SER A 106 32.78 17.12 -13.05
CA SER A 106 33.27 16.70 -14.38
C SER A 106 33.60 17.91 -15.28
N ALA A 107 32.96 19.06 -15.07
CA ALA A 107 33.29 20.27 -15.84
C ALA A 107 34.66 20.87 -15.43
N SER A 108 35.03 20.81 -14.16
CA SER A 108 36.35 21.27 -13.71
C SER A 108 37.49 20.34 -14.13
N SER A 109 37.25 19.04 -14.21
CA SER A 109 38.25 18.08 -14.69
C SER A 109 38.46 18.14 -16.18
N ARG A 110 37.45 18.51 -16.99
CA ARG A 110 37.63 18.73 -18.42
C ARG A 110 38.48 19.96 -18.72
N ASN A 111 38.34 21.06 -18.02
CA ASN A 111 39.18 22.26 -18.22
C ASN A 111 40.64 22.02 -17.88
N LEU A 112 40.95 21.17 -16.89
CA LEU A 112 42.32 20.80 -16.55
C LEU A 112 42.97 19.88 -17.61
N GLN A 113 42.20 19.05 -18.25
CA GLN A 113 42.68 18.12 -19.25
C GLN A 113 42.92 18.81 -20.62
N GLU A 114 42.02 19.74 -20.98
CA GLU A 114 42.23 20.55 -22.21
C GLU A 114 43.46 21.43 -22.11
N SER A 115 43.77 22.02 -20.95
CA SER A 115 44.98 22.83 -20.81
C SER A 115 46.29 22.00 -20.87
N SER A 116 46.28 20.77 -20.40
CA SER A 116 47.44 19.86 -20.49
C SER A 116 47.64 19.34 -21.90
N ASP A 117 46.58 19.10 -22.64
CA ASP A 117 46.65 18.64 -24.02
C ASP A 117 47.09 19.75 -24.99
N LEU A 118 46.64 20.97 -24.78
CA LEU A 118 47.13 22.11 -25.55
C LEU A 118 48.65 22.34 -25.36
N GLY A 119 49.17 22.18 -24.15
CA GLY A 119 50.59 22.24 -23.89
C GLY A 119 51.39 21.13 -24.61
N ARG A 120 50.85 19.96 -24.73
CA ARG A 120 51.41 18.83 -25.45
C ARG A 120 51.44 19.08 -26.96
N TRP A 121 50.36 19.58 -27.52
CA TRP A 121 50.25 19.93 -28.95
C TRP A 121 51.18 21.04 -29.35
N GLN A 122 51.37 22.08 -28.52
CA GLN A 122 52.33 23.14 -28.78
C GLN A 122 53.76 22.66 -28.80
N LYS A 123 54.10 21.68 -27.96
CA LYS A 123 55.44 21.05 -27.94
C LYS A 123 55.69 20.17 -29.13
N LEU A 124 54.70 19.41 -29.60
CA LEU A 124 54.76 18.58 -30.82
C LEU A 124 54.82 19.43 -32.08
N ALA A 125 54.18 20.61 -32.11
CA ALA A 125 54.22 21.52 -33.24
C ALA A 125 55.50 22.39 -33.33
N GLY A 126 56.45 22.19 -32.42
CA GLY A 126 57.70 22.94 -32.41
C GLY A 126 57.62 24.41 -32.07
N LEU A 127 56.50 24.86 -31.56
CA LEU A 127 56.21 26.25 -31.21
C LEU A 127 56.76 26.66 -29.84
N LYS A 128 57.25 25.72 -29.04
CA LYS A 128 57.90 25.99 -27.75
C LYS A 128 59.14 25.11 -27.62
N LYS A 129 60.31 25.74 -27.56
CA LYS A 129 61.58 25.11 -27.13
C LYS A 129 61.57 24.87 -25.63
#